data_b773b8a221da843cb6b5edfaf7b9ac25
#
_entry.id   b773b8a221da843cb6b5edfaf7b9ac25
#
_cell.length_a   1.000
_cell.length_b   1.000
_cell.length_c   1.000
_cell.angle_alpha   90.00
_cell.angle_beta   90.00
_cell.angle_gamma   90.00
#
_symmetry.space_group_name_H-M   'P 1'
#
loop_
_entity.id
_entity.type
_entity.pdbx_description
1 polymer ?
#
loop_
_entity_poly.entity_id
_entity_poly.type
_entity_poly.pdbx_seq_one_letter_code
_entity_poly.pdbx_strand_id
1 'polypeptide(L)'
;MGEDPILASKLVVPQIKAIQENDVAATVKHFALNTQELNRTGVNAKPTERTLREVYLPAFEAAVKEAGVLGMMGSYNQYFGTNANQSKHLVMDILKGEWGYQGVLLTDWNVDINTFDAAMHGL
;
A
#
# COMPACT_ATOMS: atom_id res chain seq x y z
N MET A 1 -8.40 5.00 10.41
CA MET A 1 -9.67 5.16 9.69
C MET A 1 -10.66 4.03 9.96
N GLY A 2 -10.30 3.10 10.81
CA GLY A 2 -11.12 1.96 11.18
C GLY A 2 -11.02 0.76 10.24
N GLU A 3 -11.84 -0.26 10.49
CA GLU A 3 -11.79 -1.55 9.80
C GLU A 3 -12.80 -1.66 8.64
N ASP A 4 -13.67 -0.68 8.49
CA ASP A 4 -14.65 -0.61 7.39
C ASP A 4 -13.95 -0.07 6.12
N PRO A 5 -13.78 -0.88 5.07
CA PRO A 5 -13.07 -0.47 3.86
C PRO A 5 -13.81 0.63 3.09
N ILE A 6 -15.13 0.68 3.16
CA ILE A 6 -15.93 1.72 2.49
C ILE A 6 -15.75 3.05 3.19
N LEU A 7 -15.87 3.07 4.52
CA LEU A 7 -15.63 4.28 5.31
C LEU A 7 -14.20 4.78 5.14
N ALA A 8 -13.21 3.89 5.21
CA ALA A 8 -11.81 4.25 5.01
C ALA A 8 -11.57 4.88 3.63
N SER A 9 -12.15 4.32 2.58
CA SER A 9 -12.07 4.86 1.22
C SER A 9 -12.70 6.26 1.11
N LYS A 10 -13.89 6.45 1.73
CA LYS A 10 -14.56 7.75 1.72
C LYS A 10 -13.83 8.85 2.50
N LEU A 11 -13.09 8.49 3.54
CA LEU A 11 -12.35 9.45 4.36
C LEU A 11 -10.96 9.78 3.78
N VAL A 12 -10.26 8.81 3.20
CA VAL A 12 -8.90 9.01 2.70
C VAL A 12 -8.84 9.96 1.50
N VAL A 13 -9.81 9.88 0.61
CA VAL A 13 -9.85 10.68 -0.61
C VAL A 13 -9.87 12.19 -0.34
N PRO A 14 -10.84 12.74 0.41
CA PRO A 14 -10.84 14.19 0.70
C PRO A 14 -9.63 14.61 1.54
N GLN A 15 -9.12 13.77 2.43
CA GLN A 15 -7.94 14.08 3.22
C GLN A 15 -6.69 14.25 2.34
N ILE A 16 -6.46 13.32 1.39
CA ILE A 16 -5.34 13.42 0.44
C ILE A 16 -5.46 14.67 -0.41
N LYS A 17 -6.64 14.91 -1.00
CA LYS A 17 -6.89 16.09 -1.83
C LYS A 17 -6.60 17.38 -1.08
N ALA A 18 -7.14 17.54 0.12
CA ALA A 18 -6.91 18.72 0.94
C ALA A 18 -5.43 18.95 1.30
N ILE A 19 -4.66 17.88 1.54
CA ILE A 19 -3.22 17.99 1.76
C ILE A 19 -2.52 18.47 0.47
N GLN A 20 -2.83 17.84 -0.66
CA GLN A 20 -2.16 18.11 -1.93
C GLN A 20 -2.56 19.46 -2.57
N GLU A 21 -3.73 19.98 -2.27
CA GLU A 21 -4.14 21.33 -2.62
C GLU A 21 -3.30 22.45 -1.96
N ASN A 22 -2.52 22.11 -0.94
CA ASN A 22 -1.58 23.00 -0.27
C ASN A 22 -0.11 22.74 -0.66
N ASP A 23 0.14 22.19 -1.84
CA ASP A 23 1.49 21.88 -2.37
C ASP A 23 2.30 20.92 -1.49
N VAL A 24 1.63 20.05 -0.73
CA VAL A 24 2.26 19.01 0.11
C VAL A 24 1.91 17.63 -0.43
N ALA A 25 2.92 16.82 -0.71
CA ALA A 25 2.71 15.44 -1.15
C ALA A 25 2.15 14.60 0.02
N ALA A 26 0.93 14.10 -0.13
CA ALA A 26 0.36 13.14 0.81
C ALA A 26 0.98 11.77 0.62
N THR A 27 1.19 11.03 1.72
CA THR A 27 1.65 9.64 1.70
C THR A 27 0.66 8.76 2.44
N VAL A 28 0.07 7.80 1.72
CA VAL A 28 -0.83 6.80 2.33
C VAL A 28 -0.05 5.55 2.74
N LYS A 29 -0.42 4.94 3.88
CA LYS A 29 0.33 3.81 4.47
C LYS A 29 -0.53 2.92 5.36
N HIS A 30 -0.10 1.68 5.63
CA HIS A 30 1.08 0.98 5.08
C HIS A 30 0.59 -0.04 4.04
N PHE A 31 1.13 -0.01 2.83
CA PHE A 31 0.72 -0.87 1.69
C PHE A 31 1.54 -2.17 1.68
N ALA A 32 0.96 -3.33 2.01
CA ALA A 32 -0.37 -3.57 2.50
C ALA A 32 -0.34 -4.70 3.53
N LEU A 33 -1.44 -4.86 4.28
CA LEU A 33 -1.65 -6.01 5.17
C LEU A 33 -0.87 -5.98 6.50
N ASN A 34 -0.34 -4.85 6.92
CA ASN A 34 0.21 -4.69 8.27
C ASN A 34 -0.94 -4.48 9.28
N THR A 35 -1.56 -5.57 9.70
CA THR A 35 -2.77 -5.56 10.54
C THR A 35 -2.50 -5.90 12.00
N GLN A 36 -1.26 -6.23 12.35
CA GLN A 36 -0.84 -6.44 13.74
C GLN A 36 0.57 -5.89 13.97
N GLU A 37 0.82 -5.40 15.19
CA GLU A 37 2.14 -4.88 15.56
C GLU A 37 3.04 -5.96 16.19
N LEU A 38 2.46 -6.96 16.87
CA LEU A 38 3.25 -8.05 17.46
C LEU A 38 3.94 -8.83 16.33
N ASN A 39 5.29 -8.85 16.38
CA ASN A 39 6.13 -9.50 15.37
C ASN A 39 5.84 -9.06 13.92
N ARG A 40 5.52 -7.79 13.69
CA ARG A 40 5.06 -7.26 12.40
C ARG A 40 6.00 -7.55 11.22
N THR A 41 7.30 -7.61 11.46
CA THR A 41 8.32 -7.96 10.43
C THR A 41 8.34 -9.44 10.08
N GLY A 42 7.89 -10.31 10.99
CA GLY A 42 7.83 -11.77 10.78
C GLY A 42 6.46 -12.28 10.35
N VAL A 43 5.43 -11.41 10.36
CA VAL A 43 4.08 -11.80 9.93
C VAL A 43 4.07 -12.10 8.43
N ASN A 44 3.54 -13.26 8.07
CA ASN A 44 3.35 -13.65 6.67
C ASN A 44 1.85 -13.70 6.35
N ALA A 45 1.33 -12.63 5.77
CA ALA A 45 -0.07 -12.50 5.39
C ALA A 45 -0.38 -13.35 4.16
N LYS A 46 -1.45 -14.16 4.24
CA LYS A 46 -1.92 -15.04 3.16
C LYS A 46 -3.43 -14.91 2.97
N PRO A 47 -3.94 -13.75 2.59
CA PRO A 47 -5.37 -13.56 2.34
C PRO A 47 -5.77 -14.31 1.07
N THR A 48 -7.06 -14.62 0.94
CA THR A 48 -7.60 -14.94 -0.38
C THR A 48 -7.60 -13.68 -1.25
N GLU A 49 -7.59 -13.83 -2.57
CA GLU A 49 -7.65 -12.69 -3.50
C GLU A 49 -8.89 -11.83 -3.24
N ARG A 50 -10.03 -12.46 -2.95
CA ARG A 50 -11.26 -11.76 -2.59
C ARG A 50 -11.08 -10.92 -1.33
N THR A 51 -10.52 -11.49 -0.27
CA THR A 51 -10.27 -10.77 0.98
C THR A 51 -9.29 -9.62 0.77
N LEU A 52 -8.24 -9.84 0.00
CA LEU A 52 -7.29 -8.79 -0.36
C LEU A 52 -8.01 -7.60 -1.00
N ARG A 53 -8.82 -7.86 -2.03
CA ARG A 53 -9.46 -6.83 -2.85
C ARG A 53 -10.68 -6.17 -2.21
N GLU A 54 -11.44 -6.89 -1.39
CA GLU A 54 -12.66 -6.36 -0.79
C GLU A 54 -12.44 -5.72 0.58
N VAL A 55 -11.35 -6.09 1.28
CA VAL A 55 -11.12 -5.64 2.67
C VAL A 55 -9.85 -4.77 2.78
N TYR A 56 -8.71 -5.23 2.25
CA TYR A 56 -7.43 -4.58 2.52
C TYR A 56 -7.05 -3.50 1.52
N LEU A 57 -7.43 -3.63 0.27
CA LEU A 57 -7.00 -2.74 -0.80
C LEU A 57 -7.93 -1.55 -1.10
N PRO A 58 -9.24 -1.53 -0.78
CA PRO A 58 -10.15 -0.49 -1.30
C PRO A 58 -9.72 0.94 -0.97
N ALA A 59 -9.24 1.19 0.25
CA ALA A 59 -8.80 2.54 0.62
C ALA A 59 -7.54 3.00 -0.13
N PHE A 60 -6.61 2.07 -0.43
CA PHE A 60 -5.44 2.35 -1.26
C PHE A 60 -5.82 2.59 -2.72
N GLU A 61 -6.74 1.78 -3.25
CA GLU A 61 -7.25 1.96 -4.61
C GLU A 61 -7.93 3.33 -4.77
N ALA A 62 -8.80 3.70 -3.82
CA ALA A 62 -9.44 5.02 -3.80
C ALA A 62 -8.42 6.17 -3.68
N ALA A 63 -7.38 6.00 -2.84
CA ALA A 63 -6.31 6.97 -2.73
C ALA A 63 -5.57 7.20 -4.06
N VAL A 64 -5.35 6.13 -4.83
CA VAL A 64 -4.70 6.23 -6.15
C VAL A 64 -5.66 6.77 -7.20
N LYS A 65 -6.81 6.12 -7.40
CA LYS A 65 -7.70 6.40 -8.53
C LYS A 65 -8.55 7.66 -8.38
N GLU A 66 -8.97 7.98 -7.14
CA GLU A 66 -9.88 9.10 -6.89
C GLU A 66 -9.15 10.34 -6.35
N ALA A 67 -8.05 10.15 -5.60
CA ALA A 67 -7.32 11.27 -5.00
C ALA A 67 -5.98 11.59 -5.69
N GLY A 68 -5.44 10.70 -6.52
CA GLY A 68 -4.15 10.92 -7.17
C GLY A 68 -3.00 11.06 -6.18
N VAL A 69 -2.95 10.18 -5.16
CA VAL A 69 -1.96 10.25 -4.11
C VAL A 69 -0.53 10.19 -4.66
N LEU A 70 0.35 11.08 -4.20
CA LEU A 70 1.73 11.19 -4.69
C LEU A 70 2.70 10.25 -3.98
N GLY A 71 2.45 9.90 -2.70
CA GLY A 71 3.29 9.01 -1.92
C GLY A 71 2.55 7.75 -1.46
N MET A 72 3.23 6.63 -1.49
CA MET A 72 2.77 5.35 -0.93
C MET A 72 3.91 4.75 -0.10
N MET A 73 3.64 4.44 1.16
CA MET A 73 4.61 3.74 2.00
C MET A 73 4.22 2.27 2.14
N GLY A 74 5.15 1.39 1.82
CA GLY A 74 4.97 -0.05 1.96
C GLY A 74 4.98 -0.50 3.41
N SER A 75 4.72 -1.78 3.64
CA SER A 75 4.52 -2.36 4.96
C SER A 75 5.66 -3.27 5.40
N TYR A 76 5.72 -3.58 6.70
CA TYR A 76 6.77 -4.45 7.27
C TYR A 76 6.58 -5.93 6.99
N ASN A 77 5.33 -6.37 6.86
CA ASN A 77 4.98 -7.78 6.80
C ASN A 77 5.37 -8.44 5.47
N GLN A 78 5.39 -9.75 5.50
CA GLN A 78 5.47 -10.57 4.31
C GLN A 78 4.07 -10.78 3.71
N TYR A 79 4.04 -10.98 2.40
CA TYR A 79 2.91 -11.43 1.61
C TYR A 79 3.30 -12.69 0.84
N PHE A 80 2.70 -13.83 1.20
CA PHE A 80 3.06 -15.16 0.67
C PHE A 80 4.56 -15.48 0.70
N GLY A 81 5.25 -15.09 1.79
CA GLY A 81 6.65 -15.42 2.02
C GLY A 81 7.67 -14.43 1.47
N THR A 82 7.21 -13.38 0.79
CA THR A 82 8.07 -12.28 0.31
C THR A 82 7.67 -10.99 1.01
N ASN A 83 8.61 -10.11 1.32
CA ASN A 83 8.27 -8.80 1.87
C ASN A 83 7.26 -8.09 0.96
N ALA A 84 6.22 -7.46 1.53
CA ALA A 84 5.15 -6.84 0.76
C ALA A 84 5.67 -5.80 -0.25
N ASN A 85 6.77 -5.09 0.08
CA ASN A 85 7.42 -4.13 -0.80
C ASN A 85 8.10 -4.78 -2.04
N GLN A 86 8.39 -6.07 -1.99
CA GLN A 86 9.01 -6.83 -3.08
C GLN A 86 8.02 -7.74 -3.82
N SER A 87 6.75 -7.70 -3.43
CA SER A 87 5.72 -8.52 -4.05
C SER A 87 5.36 -8.00 -5.44
N LYS A 88 5.74 -8.76 -6.47
CA LYS A 88 5.34 -8.45 -7.85
C LYS A 88 3.82 -8.27 -7.95
N HIS A 89 3.04 -9.15 -7.31
CA HIS A 89 1.57 -9.09 -7.35
C HIS A 89 1.03 -7.78 -6.75
N LEU A 90 1.49 -7.38 -5.56
CA LEU A 90 1.02 -6.14 -4.94
C LEU A 90 1.52 -4.90 -5.68
N VAL A 91 2.81 -4.84 -6.02
CA VAL A 91 3.44 -3.63 -6.53
C VAL A 91 3.26 -3.49 -8.04
N MET A 92 3.67 -4.50 -8.82
CA MET A 92 3.64 -4.38 -10.28
C MET A 92 2.26 -4.66 -10.85
N ASP A 93 1.62 -5.77 -10.42
CA ASP A 93 0.38 -6.16 -11.07
C ASP A 93 -0.79 -5.26 -10.60
N ILE A 94 -0.97 -5.06 -9.28
CA ILE A 94 -2.08 -4.29 -8.73
C ILE A 94 -1.78 -2.80 -8.72
N LEU A 95 -0.78 -2.35 -7.92
CA LEU A 95 -0.56 -0.92 -7.69
C LEU A 95 -0.21 -0.17 -8.97
N LYS A 96 0.79 -0.63 -9.70
CA LYS A 96 1.26 0.06 -10.93
C LYS A 96 0.48 -0.35 -12.16
N GLY A 97 0.18 -1.64 -12.33
CA GLY A 97 -0.52 -2.15 -13.51
C GLY A 97 -2.01 -1.83 -13.52
N GLU A 98 -2.77 -2.34 -12.56
CA GLU A 98 -4.23 -2.20 -12.55
C GLU A 98 -4.69 -0.79 -12.15
N TRP A 99 -4.02 -0.16 -11.16
CA TRP A 99 -4.41 1.16 -10.68
C TRP A 99 -3.69 2.30 -11.38
N GLY A 100 -2.61 2.02 -12.11
CA GLY A 100 -1.85 3.03 -12.86
C GLY A 100 -1.08 4.01 -11.97
N TYR A 101 -0.66 3.59 -10.77
CA TYR A 101 0.06 4.44 -9.84
C TYR A 101 1.39 4.95 -10.41
N GLN A 102 1.58 6.27 -10.41
CA GLN A 102 2.78 6.94 -10.94
C GLN A 102 3.56 7.69 -9.85
N GLY A 103 3.09 7.66 -8.61
CA GLY A 103 3.75 8.34 -7.49
C GLY A 103 4.97 7.59 -6.96
N VAL A 104 5.52 8.09 -5.87
CA VAL A 104 6.69 7.49 -5.21
C VAL A 104 6.23 6.37 -4.26
N LEU A 105 6.73 5.16 -4.48
CA LEU A 105 6.64 4.07 -3.51
C LEU A 105 7.92 4.03 -2.70
N LEU A 106 7.80 4.02 -1.37
CA LEU A 106 8.93 3.94 -0.44
C LEU A 106 8.69 2.85 0.62
N THR A 107 9.76 2.33 1.20
CA THR A 107 9.66 1.39 2.33
C THR A 107 9.33 2.12 3.61
N ASP A 108 8.83 1.41 4.61
CA ASP A 108 8.89 1.86 6.00
C ASP A 108 10.34 1.80 6.52
N TRP A 109 10.61 2.37 7.71
CA TRP A 109 11.95 2.42 8.29
C TRP A 109 12.55 1.03 8.54
N ASN A 110 13.80 0.86 8.16
CA ASN A 110 14.56 -0.37 8.42
C ASN A 110 13.91 -1.66 7.90
N VAL A 111 13.14 -1.58 6.82
CA VAL A 111 12.64 -2.78 6.14
C VAL A 111 13.81 -3.49 5.47
N ASP A 112 14.02 -4.77 5.82
CA ASP A 112 15.01 -5.61 5.17
C ASP A 112 14.46 -6.11 3.83
N ILE A 113 15.03 -5.62 2.75
CA ILE A 113 14.66 -5.97 1.38
C ILE A 113 15.87 -6.34 0.54
N ASN A 114 15.69 -7.26 -0.39
CA ASN A 114 16.66 -7.48 -1.45
C ASN A 114 16.52 -6.36 -2.49
N THR A 115 17.55 -5.54 -2.65
CA THR A 115 17.52 -4.36 -3.53
C THR A 115 17.25 -4.73 -4.99
N PHE A 116 17.77 -5.86 -5.46
CA PHE A 116 17.55 -6.32 -6.84
C PHE A 116 16.07 -6.69 -7.05
N ASP A 117 15.51 -7.52 -6.16
CA ASP A 117 14.09 -7.91 -6.25
C ASP A 117 13.17 -6.70 -6.11
N ALA A 118 13.49 -5.77 -5.22
CA ALA A 118 12.76 -4.54 -5.05
C ALA A 118 12.73 -3.70 -6.34
N ALA A 119 13.89 -3.47 -6.93
CA ALA A 119 14.00 -2.74 -8.20
C ALA A 119 13.29 -3.46 -9.36
N MET A 120 13.41 -4.79 -9.45
CA MET A 120 12.72 -5.60 -10.48
C MET A 120 11.21 -5.61 -10.32
N HIS A 121 10.70 -5.41 -9.10
CA HIS A 121 9.28 -5.39 -8.79
C HIS A 121 8.73 -3.98 -8.53
N GLY A 122 9.49 -2.95 -8.88
CA GLY A 122 8.97 -1.60 -9.03
C GLY A 122 8.96 -0.73 -7.76
N LEU A 123 9.76 -1.09 -6.75
CA LEU A 123 10.02 -0.19 -5.62
C LEU A 123 10.98 0.92 -6.02
#